data_50508cb9384c3223377a4eff7241ba5f
#
_entry.id   50508cb9384c3223377a4eff7241ba5f
#
_cell.length_a   1.000
_cell.length_b   1.000
_cell.length_c   1.000
_cell.angle_alpha   90.00
_cell.angle_beta   90.00
_cell.angle_gamma   90.00
#
_symmetry.space_group_name_H-M   'P 1'
#
loop_
_entity.id
_entity.type
_entity.pdbx_description
1 polymer ?
#
loop_
_entity_poly.entity_id
_entity_poly.type
_entity_poly.pdbx_seq_one_letter_code
_entity_poly.pdbx_strand_id
1 'polypeptide(L)'
;MIKIDFKWDYKAEKKLFNFFRRTAFLIFSGKKIDTDYSSLAKIFINYSVSCEKKFKKLKNIDVKKHTEIAAKQIKETKNWQNNLNNYIEENKEKDNLKDKLRNNAKFRARNMLGNYYKDFLKEIVANESEYFEWNTMGDERVRPTHEARDGVVYNWDNAEIVPGEEAGCRCWATVYFPETKEEIEDINQNF
;
A
#
# COMPACT_ATOMS: atom_id res chain seq x y z
N MET A 1 -0.72 -1.22 26.91
CA MET A 1 -0.42 -0.74 25.52
C MET A 1 -0.39 -1.90 24.55
N ILE A 2 -1.17 -1.80 23.48
CA ILE A 2 -1.19 -2.83 22.42
C ILE A 2 -0.30 -2.35 21.27
N LYS A 3 0.65 -3.19 20.83
CA LYS A 3 1.46 -2.96 19.63
C LYS A 3 0.95 -3.84 18.50
N ILE A 4 0.70 -3.26 17.32
CA ILE A 4 0.19 -3.99 16.16
C ILE A 4 1.07 -3.73 14.94
N ASP A 5 1.65 -4.81 14.43
CA ASP A 5 2.41 -4.80 13.18
C ASP A 5 1.47 -4.81 11.98
N PHE A 6 1.55 -3.79 11.15
CA PHE A 6 0.88 -3.73 9.86
C PHE A 6 1.84 -4.15 8.73
N LYS A 7 2.36 -5.37 8.82
CA LYS A 7 3.36 -5.91 7.89
C LYS A 7 2.89 -5.92 6.44
N TRP A 8 3.84 -5.81 5.53
CA TRP A 8 3.61 -5.89 4.10
C TRP A 8 2.90 -7.18 3.69
N ASP A 9 1.80 -7.07 2.94
CA ASP A 9 1.02 -8.21 2.48
C ASP A 9 1.46 -8.69 1.10
N TYR A 10 2.36 -9.66 1.08
CA TYR A 10 2.81 -10.32 -0.16
C TYR A 10 1.70 -11.06 -0.92
N LYS A 11 0.62 -11.49 -0.24
CA LYS A 11 -0.51 -12.14 -0.91
C LYS A 11 -1.32 -11.11 -1.69
N ALA A 12 -1.55 -9.94 -1.12
CA ALA A 12 -2.18 -8.82 -1.81
C ALA A 12 -1.30 -8.34 -2.97
N GLU A 13 0.02 -8.14 -2.76
CA GLU A 13 0.96 -7.78 -3.84
C GLU A 13 0.90 -8.77 -5.01
N LYS A 14 0.90 -10.08 -4.73
CA LYS A 14 0.82 -11.13 -5.75
C LYS A 14 -0.50 -11.10 -6.53
N LYS A 15 -1.63 -10.86 -5.85
CA LYS A 15 -2.93 -10.71 -6.52
C LYS A 15 -2.95 -9.49 -7.44
N LEU A 16 -2.43 -8.35 -6.97
CA LEU A 16 -2.28 -7.14 -7.77
C LEU A 16 -1.36 -7.35 -8.96
N PHE A 17 -0.21 -8.01 -8.77
CA PHE A 17 0.69 -8.35 -9.86
C PHE A 17 0.01 -9.18 -10.94
N ASN A 18 -0.73 -10.21 -10.57
CA ASN A 18 -1.46 -11.03 -11.52
C ASN A 18 -2.52 -10.23 -12.29
N PHE A 19 -3.23 -9.33 -11.62
CA PHE A 19 -4.17 -8.42 -12.23
C PHE A 19 -3.48 -7.52 -13.27
N PHE A 20 -2.42 -6.80 -12.88
CA PHE A 20 -1.70 -5.89 -13.78
C PHE A 20 -1.02 -6.61 -14.94
N ARG A 21 -0.41 -7.77 -14.68
CA ARG A 21 0.21 -8.60 -15.72
C ARG A 21 -0.83 -9.07 -16.75
N ARG A 22 -1.99 -9.55 -16.30
CA ARG A 22 -3.09 -9.97 -17.19
C ARG A 22 -3.59 -8.80 -18.04
N THR A 23 -3.81 -7.66 -17.42
CA THR A 23 -4.26 -6.44 -18.11
C THR A 23 -3.25 -5.99 -19.17
N ALA A 24 -1.96 -5.92 -18.81
CA ALA A 24 -0.90 -5.57 -19.75
C ALA A 24 -0.83 -6.54 -20.94
N PHE A 25 -0.99 -7.84 -20.69
CA PHE A 25 -1.01 -8.85 -21.75
C PHE A 25 -2.23 -8.69 -22.68
N LEU A 26 -3.41 -8.38 -22.16
CA LEU A 26 -4.61 -8.15 -22.96
C LEU A 26 -4.45 -6.92 -23.85
N ILE A 27 -3.91 -5.82 -23.31
CA ILE A 27 -3.61 -4.61 -24.09
C ILE A 27 -2.62 -4.95 -25.22
N PHE A 28 -1.50 -5.59 -24.85
CA PHE A 28 -0.47 -5.99 -25.82
C PHE A 28 -1.00 -6.88 -26.95
N SER A 29 -1.99 -7.72 -26.66
CA SER A 29 -2.61 -8.63 -27.63
C SER A 29 -3.73 -7.97 -28.46
N GLY A 30 -3.98 -6.67 -28.30
CA GLY A 30 -5.07 -5.94 -28.98
C GLY A 30 -6.47 -6.42 -28.58
N LYS A 31 -6.59 -7.13 -27.44
CA LYS A 31 -7.87 -7.64 -26.96
C LYS A 31 -8.61 -6.56 -26.16
N LYS A 32 -9.94 -6.53 -26.32
CA LYS A 32 -10.79 -5.67 -25.49
C LYS A 32 -10.58 -5.99 -24.01
N ILE A 33 -10.34 -4.94 -23.24
CA ILE A 33 -10.17 -5.06 -21.79
C ILE A 33 -11.54 -4.85 -21.16
N ASP A 34 -12.04 -5.91 -20.56
CA ASP A 34 -13.10 -5.83 -19.56
C ASP A 34 -12.42 -5.91 -18.17
N THR A 35 -12.15 -4.74 -17.60
CA THR A 35 -11.44 -4.67 -16.33
C THR A 35 -12.42 -4.77 -15.19
N ASP A 36 -12.36 -5.87 -14.45
CA ASP A 36 -13.11 -6.04 -13.20
C ASP A 36 -12.50 -5.20 -12.07
N TYR A 37 -12.86 -3.92 -12.06
CA TYR A 37 -12.43 -2.99 -10.99
C TYR A 37 -13.01 -3.35 -9.62
N SER A 38 -14.13 -4.09 -9.56
CA SER A 38 -14.69 -4.52 -8.28
C SER A 38 -13.81 -5.57 -7.60
N SER A 39 -13.28 -6.51 -8.37
CA SER A 39 -12.27 -7.46 -7.88
C SER A 39 -10.98 -6.78 -7.45
N LEU A 40 -10.55 -5.73 -8.18
CA LEU A 40 -9.39 -4.93 -7.77
C LEU A 40 -9.66 -4.22 -6.44
N ALA A 41 -10.79 -3.53 -6.29
CA ALA A 41 -11.18 -2.86 -5.05
C ALA A 41 -11.21 -3.83 -3.86
N LYS A 42 -11.76 -5.03 -4.05
CA LYS A 42 -11.83 -6.06 -3.01
C LYS A 42 -10.46 -6.49 -2.48
N ILE A 43 -9.40 -6.47 -3.32
CA ILE A 43 -8.05 -6.80 -2.85
C ILE A 43 -7.61 -5.79 -1.79
N PHE A 44 -7.81 -4.49 -2.04
CA PHE A 44 -7.44 -3.41 -1.13
C PHE A 44 -8.31 -3.41 0.13
N ILE A 45 -9.63 -3.43 -0.04
CA ILE A 45 -10.60 -3.37 1.07
C ILE A 45 -10.41 -4.56 2.02
N ASN A 46 -10.27 -5.77 1.49
CA ASN A 46 -10.06 -6.96 2.32
C ASN A 46 -8.77 -6.88 3.14
N TYR A 47 -7.71 -6.31 2.56
CA TYR A 47 -6.46 -6.08 3.27
C TYR A 47 -6.67 -5.13 4.45
N SER A 48 -7.16 -3.92 4.22
CA SER A 48 -7.29 -2.89 5.26
C SER A 48 -8.35 -3.23 6.31
N VAL A 49 -9.49 -3.80 5.93
CA VAL A 49 -10.50 -4.31 6.87
C VAL A 49 -9.92 -5.39 7.78
N SER A 50 -9.12 -6.30 7.22
CA SER A 50 -8.42 -7.33 8.01
C SER A 50 -7.42 -6.71 9.00
N CYS A 51 -6.76 -5.62 8.62
CA CYS A 51 -5.87 -4.87 9.51
C CYS A 51 -6.65 -4.13 10.59
N GLU A 52 -7.74 -3.43 10.24
CA GLU A 52 -8.55 -2.68 11.20
C GLU A 52 -9.18 -3.58 12.27
N LYS A 53 -9.58 -4.80 11.92
CA LYS A 53 -10.08 -5.80 12.89
C LYS A 53 -9.10 -6.13 14.01
N LYS A 54 -7.80 -5.91 13.82
CA LYS A 54 -6.79 -6.20 14.84
C LYS A 54 -6.85 -5.23 16.02
N PHE A 55 -7.22 -3.96 15.79
CA PHE A 55 -7.28 -2.93 16.82
C PHE A 55 -8.69 -2.51 17.22
N LYS A 56 -9.67 -2.63 16.33
CA LYS A 56 -11.08 -2.36 16.63
C LYS A 56 -11.83 -3.64 17.03
N LYS A 57 -11.45 -4.25 18.15
CA LYS A 57 -11.91 -5.58 18.56
C LYS A 57 -13.45 -5.79 18.55
N LEU A 58 -14.27 -4.72 18.65
CA LEU A 58 -15.73 -4.80 18.70
C LEU A 58 -16.43 -3.55 18.13
N LYS A 59 -15.73 -2.63 17.50
CA LYS A 59 -16.32 -1.41 16.91
C LYS A 59 -16.75 -1.68 15.46
N ASN A 60 -17.79 -1.00 15.01
CA ASN A 60 -18.20 -1.06 13.60
C ASN A 60 -17.10 -0.50 12.69
N ILE A 61 -16.67 -1.33 11.73
CA ILE A 61 -15.71 -0.94 10.71
C ILE A 61 -16.43 -0.06 9.69
N ASP A 62 -15.89 1.13 9.43
CA ASP A 62 -16.42 2.01 8.39
C ASP A 62 -15.92 1.58 7.00
N VAL A 63 -16.62 0.59 6.42
CA VAL A 63 -16.30 0.07 5.08
C VAL A 63 -16.34 1.17 4.01
N LYS A 64 -17.09 2.25 4.22
CA LYS A 64 -17.18 3.38 3.28
C LYS A 64 -15.81 4.06 3.13
N LYS A 65 -15.12 4.34 4.24
CA LYS A 65 -13.77 4.92 4.23
C LYS A 65 -12.77 4.05 3.46
N HIS A 66 -12.77 2.74 3.69
CA HIS A 66 -11.93 1.79 2.93
C HIS A 66 -12.25 1.83 1.42
N THR A 67 -13.53 1.96 1.07
CA THR A 67 -13.97 2.05 -0.33
C THR A 67 -13.50 3.35 -0.98
N GLU A 68 -13.54 4.48 -0.26
CA GLU A 68 -13.05 5.77 -0.74
C GLU A 68 -11.54 5.74 -1.03
N ILE A 69 -10.75 5.14 -0.13
CA ILE A 69 -9.31 4.94 -0.35
C ILE A 69 -9.07 4.03 -1.58
N ALA A 70 -9.82 2.93 -1.69
CA ALA A 70 -9.70 2.03 -2.84
C ALA A 70 -10.08 2.70 -4.17
N ALA A 71 -11.06 3.60 -4.17
CA ALA A 71 -11.46 4.34 -5.35
C ALA A 71 -10.35 5.22 -5.93
N LYS A 72 -9.47 5.78 -5.08
CA LYS A 72 -8.28 6.52 -5.52
C LYS A 72 -7.37 5.60 -6.36
N GLN A 73 -7.11 4.38 -5.89
CA GLN A 73 -6.27 3.41 -6.59
C GLN A 73 -6.90 2.90 -7.89
N ILE A 74 -8.22 2.83 -7.97
CA ILE A 74 -8.93 2.48 -9.20
C ILE A 74 -8.78 3.58 -10.24
N LYS A 75 -8.91 4.85 -9.85
CA LYS A 75 -8.68 6.00 -10.73
C LYS A 75 -7.26 5.95 -11.32
N GLU A 76 -6.26 5.71 -10.48
CA GLU A 76 -4.87 5.56 -10.90
C GLU A 76 -4.66 4.35 -11.83
N THR A 77 -5.41 3.27 -11.64
CA THR A 77 -5.35 2.10 -12.53
C THR A 77 -5.87 2.45 -13.93
N LYS A 78 -6.95 3.22 -14.03
CA LYS A 78 -7.50 3.67 -15.33
C LYS A 78 -6.48 4.55 -16.06
N ASN A 79 -5.85 5.49 -15.38
CA ASN A 79 -4.79 6.34 -15.94
C ASN A 79 -3.61 5.49 -16.43
N TRP A 80 -3.18 4.52 -15.62
CA TRP A 80 -2.10 3.60 -16.00
C TRP A 80 -2.44 2.79 -17.25
N GLN A 81 -3.68 2.28 -17.37
CA GLN A 81 -4.11 1.52 -18.55
C GLN A 81 -4.04 2.35 -19.83
N ASN A 82 -4.49 3.61 -19.78
CA ASN A 82 -4.43 4.52 -20.91
C ASN A 82 -2.98 4.80 -21.32
N ASN A 83 -2.11 5.10 -20.35
CA ASN A 83 -0.68 5.36 -20.61
C ASN A 83 0.03 4.10 -21.15
N LEU A 84 -0.33 2.91 -20.63
CA LEU A 84 0.25 1.66 -21.08
C LEU A 84 -0.13 1.32 -22.51
N ASN A 85 -1.36 1.61 -22.93
CA ASN A 85 -1.80 1.43 -24.30
C ASN A 85 -0.95 2.26 -25.27
N ASN A 86 -0.78 3.56 -24.98
CA ASN A 86 0.06 4.45 -25.78
C ASN A 86 1.52 3.95 -25.82
N TYR A 87 2.07 3.58 -24.67
CA TYR A 87 3.42 3.04 -24.59
C TYR A 87 3.62 1.77 -25.43
N ILE A 88 2.65 0.87 -25.44
CA ILE A 88 2.70 -0.36 -26.24
C ILE A 88 2.68 -0.03 -27.74
N GLU A 89 1.79 0.86 -28.19
CA GLU A 89 1.71 1.27 -29.59
C GLU A 89 3.03 1.90 -30.08
N GLU A 90 3.66 2.73 -29.26
CA GLU A 90 4.95 3.39 -29.57
C GLU A 90 6.15 2.43 -29.58
N ASN A 91 6.05 1.28 -28.93
CA ASN A 91 7.17 0.38 -28.68
C ASN A 91 6.94 -1.06 -29.14
N LYS A 92 5.90 -1.35 -29.92
CA LYS A 92 5.49 -2.71 -30.28
C LYS A 92 6.58 -3.51 -31.06
N GLU A 93 7.45 -2.82 -31.78
CA GLU A 93 8.53 -3.42 -32.57
C GLU A 93 9.79 -3.77 -31.72
N LYS A 94 9.79 -3.47 -30.41
CA LYS A 94 10.95 -3.72 -29.56
C LYS A 94 10.96 -5.15 -29.02
N ASP A 95 12.02 -5.89 -29.22
CA ASP A 95 12.19 -7.31 -28.84
C ASP A 95 11.95 -7.58 -27.35
N ASN A 96 12.30 -6.63 -26.47
CA ASN A 96 12.19 -6.80 -25.02
C ASN A 96 10.90 -6.24 -24.41
N LEU A 97 9.89 -5.89 -25.22
CA LEU A 97 8.67 -5.26 -24.74
C LEU A 97 7.91 -6.11 -23.72
N LYS A 98 7.82 -7.44 -23.91
CA LYS A 98 7.13 -8.35 -22.98
C LYS A 98 7.75 -8.32 -21.58
N ASP A 99 9.08 -8.31 -21.47
CA ASP A 99 9.79 -8.25 -20.20
C ASP A 99 9.59 -6.88 -19.51
N LYS A 100 9.63 -5.80 -20.28
CA LYS A 100 9.32 -4.46 -19.78
C LYS A 100 7.89 -4.38 -19.23
N LEU A 101 6.90 -4.94 -19.93
CA LEU A 101 5.51 -4.99 -19.47
C LEU A 101 5.36 -5.79 -18.17
N ARG A 102 6.04 -6.93 -18.06
CA ARG A 102 6.06 -7.74 -16.83
C ARG A 102 6.67 -6.98 -15.65
N ASN A 103 7.81 -6.32 -15.88
CA ASN A 103 8.47 -5.53 -14.83
C ASN A 103 7.64 -4.31 -14.42
N ASN A 104 7.01 -3.64 -15.38
CA ASN A 104 6.06 -2.55 -15.10
C ASN A 104 4.88 -3.04 -14.25
N ALA A 105 4.27 -4.18 -14.60
CA ALA A 105 3.18 -4.75 -13.82
C ALA A 105 3.62 -5.10 -12.37
N LYS A 106 4.83 -5.61 -12.18
CA LYS A 106 5.39 -5.91 -10.86
C LYS A 106 5.60 -4.65 -10.03
N PHE A 107 6.22 -3.64 -10.63
CA PHE A 107 6.42 -2.34 -9.98
C PHE A 107 5.08 -1.70 -9.63
N ARG A 108 4.11 -1.71 -10.57
CA ARG A 108 2.79 -1.12 -10.37
C ARG A 108 2.04 -1.78 -9.22
N ALA A 109 2.05 -3.11 -9.13
CA ALA A 109 1.41 -3.84 -8.04
C ALA A 109 1.93 -3.40 -6.67
N ARG A 110 3.25 -3.30 -6.53
CA ARG A 110 3.90 -2.86 -5.30
C ARG A 110 3.58 -1.41 -4.97
N ASN A 111 3.72 -0.53 -5.96
CA ASN A 111 3.48 0.90 -5.77
C ASN A 111 2.04 1.19 -5.36
N MET A 112 1.06 0.54 -5.99
CA MET A 112 -0.34 0.74 -5.64
C MET A 112 -0.70 0.17 -4.27
N LEU A 113 -0.11 -0.97 -3.89
CA LEU A 113 -0.30 -1.48 -2.54
C LEU A 113 0.30 -0.53 -1.51
N GLY A 114 1.48 0.04 -1.78
CA GLY A 114 2.11 1.05 -0.93
C GLY A 114 1.25 2.30 -0.78
N ASN A 115 0.78 2.87 -1.88
CA ASN A 115 -0.09 4.03 -1.86
C ASN A 115 -1.39 3.79 -1.07
N TYR A 116 -2.02 2.63 -1.28
CA TYR A 116 -3.20 2.26 -0.51
C TYR A 116 -2.89 2.09 0.98
N TYR A 117 -1.77 1.45 1.30
CA TYR A 117 -1.31 1.24 2.66
C TYR A 117 -1.04 2.58 3.37
N LYS A 118 -0.34 3.49 2.71
CA LYS A 118 -0.12 4.86 3.21
C LYS A 118 -1.44 5.57 3.52
N ASP A 119 -2.39 5.55 2.57
CA ASP A 119 -3.68 6.21 2.76
C ASP A 119 -4.47 5.55 3.91
N PHE A 120 -4.42 4.23 4.04
CA PHE A 120 -5.02 3.51 5.17
C PHE A 120 -4.39 3.91 6.52
N LEU A 121 -3.07 4.01 6.59
CA LEU A 121 -2.38 4.48 7.80
C LEU A 121 -2.80 5.90 8.17
N LYS A 122 -2.73 6.84 7.22
CA LYS A 122 -3.02 8.26 7.46
C LYS A 122 -4.51 8.53 7.73
N GLU A 123 -5.43 7.86 7.04
CA GLU A 123 -6.85 8.21 7.09
C GLU A 123 -7.66 7.37 8.09
N ILE A 124 -7.15 6.22 8.52
CA ILE A 124 -7.87 5.32 9.43
C ILE A 124 -7.07 5.07 10.70
N VAL A 125 -5.81 4.65 10.58
CA VAL A 125 -5.01 4.23 11.74
C VAL A 125 -4.58 5.41 12.60
N ALA A 126 -4.14 6.52 12.00
CA ALA A 126 -3.70 7.72 12.70
C ALA A 126 -4.82 8.39 13.52
N ASN A 127 -6.09 8.12 13.24
CA ASN A 127 -7.22 8.59 14.08
C ASN A 127 -7.42 7.79 15.37
N GLU A 128 -6.73 6.66 15.53
CA GLU A 128 -6.89 5.73 16.67
C GLU A 128 -5.58 5.60 17.48
N SER A 129 -4.50 6.24 17.02
CA SER A 129 -3.18 6.18 17.65
C SER A 129 -2.38 7.42 17.29
N GLU A 130 -1.50 7.88 18.20
CA GLU A 130 -0.64 9.04 17.98
C GLU A 130 0.73 8.67 17.41
N TYR A 131 1.18 7.43 17.61
CA TYR A 131 2.56 7.03 17.32
C TYR A 131 2.66 5.74 16.52
N PHE A 132 3.68 5.68 15.68
CA PHE A 132 4.09 4.47 14.99
C PHE A 132 5.61 4.33 14.95
N GLU A 133 6.09 3.11 14.96
CA GLU A 133 7.48 2.75 14.70
C GLU A 133 7.65 2.38 13.23
N TRP A 134 8.62 2.97 12.57
CA TRP A 134 8.98 2.64 11.21
C TRP A 134 9.77 1.32 11.17
N ASN A 135 9.38 0.39 10.32
CA ASN A 135 10.09 -0.87 10.14
C ASN A 135 10.41 -1.12 8.68
N THR A 136 11.59 -1.62 8.41
CA THR A 136 12.03 -1.98 7.07
C THR A 136 12.03 -3.49 6.85
N MET A 137 12.25 -3.90 5.61
CA MET A 137 12.41 -5.32 5.28
C MET A 137 13.81 -5.87 5.63
N GLY A 138 14.77 -5.01 5.97
CA GLY A 138 16.16 -5.37 6.28
C GLY A 138 16.90 -6.05 5.13
N ASP A 139 16.43 -5.92 3.89
CA ASP A 139 17.08 -6.50 2.71
C ASP A 139 17.84 -5.43 1.90
N GLU A 140 18.74 -5.85 1.03
CA GLU A 140 19.60 -5.01 0.17
C GLU A 140 18.85 -4.00 -0.72
N ARG A 141 17.52 -4.13 -0.83
CA ARG A 141 16.67 -3.22 -1.60
C ARG A 141 16.04 -2.12 -0.75
N VAL A 142 16.34 -2.08 0.53
CA VAL A 142 15.95 -0.98 1.41
C VAL A 142 16.82 0.23 1.06
N ARG A 143 16.20 1.40 0.89
CA ARG A 143 16.94 2.64 0.63
C ARG A 143 17.67 3.07 1.90
N PRO A 144 18.88 3.67 1.79
CA PRO A 144 19.59 4.18 2.96
C PRO A 144 18.76 5.14 3.83
N THR A 145 17.93 5.98 3.19
CA THR A 145 17.02 6.91 3.89
C THR A 145 15.92 6.17 4.67
N HIS A 146 15.49 5.00 4.25
CA HIS A 146 14.53 4.17 4.96
C HIS A 146 15.20 3.31 6.03
N GLU A 147 16.41 2.83 5.76
CA GLU A 147 17.21 2.09 6.74
C GLU A 147 17.51 2.95 7.97
N ALA A 148 17.83 4.23 7.77
CA ALA A 148 18.03 5.18 8.87
C ALA A 148 16.76 5.44 9.70
N ARG A 149 15.58 5.05 9.23
CA ARG A 149 14.31 5.16 9.95
C ARG A 149 13.91 3.88 10.66
N ASP A 150 14.59 2.77 10.42
CA ASP A 150 14.24 1.45 10.97
C ASP A 150 14.30 1.46 12.50
N GLY A 151 13.21 1.06 13.16
CA GLY A 151 13.07 1.08 14.61
C GLY A 151 12.81 2.48 15.21
N VAL A 152 12.75 3.54 14.40
CA VAL A 152 12.49 4.90 14.92
C VAL A 152 10.97 5.10 15.07
N VAL A 153 10.58 5.67 16.22
CA VAL A 153 9.18 6.01 16.50
C VAL A 153 8.89 7.44 16.07
N TYR A 154 7.77 7.62 15.42
CA TYR A 154 7.27 8.89 14.91
C TYR A 154 5.87 9.18 15.44
N ASN A 155 5.60 10.46 15.72
CA ASN A 155 4.24 10.94 15.80
C ASN A 155 3.69 11.17 14.37
N TRP A 156 2.43 10.81 14.12
CA TRP A 156 1.82 10.97 12.79
C TRP A 156 1.86 12.39 12.26
N ASP A 157 1.70 13.39 13.13
CA ASP A 157 1.65 14.81 12.75
C ASP A 157 3.03 15.36 12.37
N ASN A 158 4.10 14.77 12.89
CA ASN A 158 5.48 15.21 12.68
C ASN A 158 6.25 14.35 11.66
N ALA A 159 5.66 13.26 11.19
CA ALA A 159 6.29 12.40 10.21
C ALA A 159 6.28 13.03 8.81
N GLU A 160 7.45 13.36 8.27
CA GLU A 160 7.59 13.89 6.90
C GLU A 160 7.02 12.93 5.86
N ILE A 161 7.26 11.64 6.05
CA ILE A 161 6.75 10.55 5.22
C ILE A 161 6.30 9.39 6.10
N VAL A 162 5.43 8.53 5.58
CA VAL A 162 5.00 7.29 6.25
C VAL A 162 5.35 6.05 5.42
N PRO A 163 5.40 4.85 6.03
CA PRO A 163 5.62 3.62 5.30
C PRO A 163 4.64 3.45 4.12
N GLY A 164 5.17 3.07 2.95
CA GLY A 164 4.40 2.91 1.71
C GLY A 164 4.27 4.16 0.85
N GLU A 165 4.64 5.35 1.33
CA GLU A 165 4.47 6.63 0.60
C GLU A 165 5.39 6.74 -0.61
N GLU A 166 6.64 6.36 -0.48
CA GLU A 166 7.56 6.37 -1.60
C GLU A 166 7.36 5.20 -2.56
N ALA A 167 7.53 5.48 -3.86
CA ALA A 167 7.31 4.51 -4.92
C ALA A 167 8.08 3.19 -4.72
N GLY A 168 7.35 2.08 -4.66
CA GLY A 168 7.91 0.74 -4.47
C GLY A 168 8.41 0.44 -3.06
N CYS A 169 8.12 1.29 -2.06
CA CYS A 169 8.41 1.05 -0.65
C CYS A 169 7.67 -0.20 -0.15
N ARG A 170 8.35 -0.98 0.73
CA ARG A 170 7.82 -2.18 1.39
C ARG A 170 7.95 -2.09 2.91
N CYS A 171 8.32 -0.92 3.42
CA CYS A 171 8.35 -0.67 4.85
C CYS A 171 6.95 -0.78 5.44
N TRP A 172 6.86 -1.04 6.74
CA TRP A 172 5.59 -1.10 7.45
C TRP A 172 5.66 -0.35 8.77
N ALA A 173 4.49 -0.09 9.36
CA ALA A 173 4.37 0.52 10.68
C ALA A 173 4.03 -0.51 11.74
N THR A 174 4.70 -0.46 12.89
CA THR A 174 4.20 -0.99 14.14
C THR A 174 3.51 0.15 14.87
N VAL A 175 2.23 0.02 15.14
CA VAL A 175 1.41 1.10 15.70
C VAL A 175 1.13 0.84 17.17
N TYR A 176 1.20 1.89 17.97
CA TYR A 176 1.02 1.86 19.41
C TYR A 176 -0.38 2.32 19.78
N PHE A 177 -1.19 1.43 20.36
CA PHE A 177 -2.54 1.74 20.83
C PHE A 177 -2.54 1.75 22.36
N PRO A 178 -2.52 2.93 23.01
CA PRO A 178 -2.56 3.02 24.46
C PRO A 178 -3.97 2.61 24.95
N GLU A 179 -4.00 1.89 26.06
CA GLU A 179 -5.25 1.46 26.73
C GLU A 179 -5.55 2.33 27.97
N THR A 180 -4.53 3.02 28.51
CA THR A 180 -4.65 3.90 29.69
C THR A 180 -3.98 5.26 29.45
N LYS A 181 -4.33 6.25 30.27
CA LYS A 181 -3.70 7.58 30.24
C LYS A 181 -2.21 7.53 30.60
N GLU A 182 -1.84 6.68 31.56
CA GLU A 182 -0.46 6.49 31.99
C GLU A 182 0.41 5.97 30.83
N GLU A 183 -0.12 5.07 30.01
CA GLU A 183 0.57 4.58 28.81
C GLU A 183 0.79 5.66 27.74
N ILE A 184 -0.14 6.63 27.63
CA ILE A 184 0.04 7.81 26.77
C ILE A 184 1.18 8.68 27.28
N GLU A 185 1.22 8.92 28.62
CA GLU A 185 2.28 9.70 29.26
C GLU A 185 3.64 9.03 29.10
N ASP A 186 3.71 7.71 29.26
CA ASP A 186 4.94 6.92 29.05
C ASP A 186 5.45 7.03 27.59
N ILE A 187 4.57 6.96 26.60
CA ILE A 187 4.94 7.14 25.19
C ILE A 187 5.50 8.55 24.99
N ASN A 188 4.80 9.58 25.47
CA ASN A 188 5.21 10.99 25.32
C ASN A 188 6.53 11.33 25.99
N GLN A 189 6.95 10.58 27.04
CA GLN A 189 8.23 10.79 27.72
C GLN A 189 9.39 10.03 27.06
N ASN A 190 9.12 8.95 26.35
CA ASN A 190 10.14 8.05 25.79
C ASN A 190 10.39 8.27 24.30
N PHE A 191 9.58 9.06 23.63
CA PHE A 191 9.63 9.38 22.19
C PHE A 191 9.41 10.87 21.92
#